data_99d7c68317d3986679692db85f58dd88
#
_entry.id   99d7c68317d3986679692db85f58dd88
#
_cell.length_a   1.000
_cell.length_b   1.000
_cell.length_c   1.000
_cell.angle_alpha   90.00
_cell.angle_beta   90.00
_cell.angle_gamma   90.00
#
_symmetry.space_group_name_H-M   'P 1'
#
loop_
_entity.id
_entity.type
_entity.pdbx_description
1 polymer ?
#
loop_
_entity_poly.entity_id
_entity_poly.type
_entity_poly.pdbx_seq_one_letter_code
_entity_poly.pdbx_strand_id
1 'polypeptide(L)'
;AMEIYPMGPCTIMDTAGFDDESTLGEQRVERTRLAAQKADLAIIVFSACPVCGESYEEELKWYTWFKERKIPVLLVINKADVADAAPLKNYLKEKTKEDALVVSALTGAGMENVREAMSRRVPENFGNRLITGDLVTEEDLVLLVMPQDIQAPKGRLILPQVQTLRELLDKKCMVMSVTTDKLLPALNMLQQAPKLIITDSQVFDYVYQNKPAESMLTSFSVLFAAYKGDLPYYMEGARQIDALNENSHVLIAECCTHAPLSEDIGRVKIPRMLRKRFGERLRIDHVSGTDFPQDLEGYDLIIQCGAC
;
A
#
# COMPACT_ATOMS: atom_id res chain seq x y z
N ALA A 1 -2.39 -4.67 -8.88
CA ALA A 1 -2.12 -3.24 -8.95
C ALA A 1 -2.06 -2.81 -10.41
N MET A 2 -2.54 -1.63 -10.72
CA MET A 2 -2.49 -1.03 -12.05
C MET A 2 -2.28 0.47 -11.92
N GLU A 3 -1.78 1.10 -12.97
CA GLU A 3 -1.63 2.56 -13.00
C GLU A 3 -2.83 3.19 -13.70
N ILE A 4 -3.46 4.14 -13.07
CA ILE A 4 -4.61 4.87 -13.61
C ILE A 4 -4.24 6.35 -13.68
N TYR A 5 -4.01 6.86 -14.88
CA TYR A 5 -3.75 8.28 -15.09
C TYR A 5 -5.02 9.11 -14.86
N PRO A 6 -4.97 10.27 -14.12
CA PRO A 6 -3.79 10.88 -13.49
C PRO A 6 -3.56 10.46 -12.01
N MET A 7 -4.28 9.47 -11.49
CA MET A 7 -4.24 9.08 -10.07
C MET A 7 -2.95 8.37 -9.66
N GLY A 8 -2.24 7.75 -10.60
CA GLY A 8 -1.05 6.95 -10.30
C GLY A 8 -1.37 5.48 -9.98
N PRO A 9 -0.49 4.81 -9.21
CA PRO A 9 -0.64 3.37 -8.91
C PRO A 9 -1.85 3.12 -8.01
N CYS A 10 -2.76 2.26 -8.47
CA CYS A 10 -3.97 1.86 -7.79
C CYS A 10 -4.02 0.34 -7.61
N THR A 11 -4.58 -0.12 -6.51
CA THR A 11 -4.94 -1.52 -6.32
C THR A 11 -6.45 -1.67 -6.47
N ILE A 12 -6.89 -2.37 -7.51
CA ILE A 12 -8.30 -2.74 -7.64
C ILE A 12 -8.50 -4.04 -6.86
N MET A 13 -9.45 -4.01 -5.95
CA MET A 13 -9.91 -5.17 -5.21
C MET A 13 -11.27 -5.57 -5.78
N ASP A 14 -11.29 -6.69 -6.49
CA ASP A 14 -12.56 -7.31 -6.92
C ASP A 14 -13.16 -8.04 -5.73
N THR A 15 -14.47 -7.85 -5.55
CA THR A 15 -15.20 -8.48 -4.46
C THR A 15 -16.10 -9.58 -5.05
N ALA A 16 -16.11 -10.75 -4.43
CA ALA A 16 -17.03 -11.81 -4.81
C ALA A 16 -18.48 -11.29 -4.74
N GLY A 17 -19.32 -11.70 -5.70
CA GLY A 17 -20.75 -11.33 -5.72
C GLY A 17 -21.43 -11.63 -4.38
N PHE A 18 -22.40 -10.79 -4.03
CA PHE A 18 -23.05 -10.81 -2.72
C PHE A 18 -24.13 -11.90 -2.59
N ASP A 19 -24.36 -12.70 -3.63
CA ASP A 19 -25.48 -13.61 -3.78
C ASP A 19 -25.23 -15.03 -3.25
N ASP A 20 -24.12 -15.28 -2.57
CA ASP A 20 -23.75 -16.61 -2.09
C ASP A 20 -24.30 -16.86 -0.68
N GLU A 21 -25.51 -17.43 -0.60
CA GLU A 21 -26.19 -17.83 0.66
C GLU A 21 -25.58 -19.10 1.31
N SER A 22 -24.45 -19.61 0.80
CA SER A 22 -23.76 -20.76 1.40
C SER A 22 -22.96 -20.37 2.66
N THR A 23 -22.63 -21.36 3.50
CA THR A 23 -21.73 -21.17 4.66
C THR A 23 -20.34 -20.65 4.26
N LEU A 24 -19.92 -20.87 3.03
CA LEU A 24 -18.76 -20.26 2.40
C LEU A 24 -19.03 -18.79 2.00
N GLY A 25 -20.27 -18.43 1.72
CA GLY A 25 -20.72 -17.08 1.40
C GLY A 25 -20.53 -16.11 2.57
N GLU A 26 -20.89 -16.50 3.78
CA GLU A 26 -20.68 -15.65 4.98
C GLU A 26 -19.20 -15.29 5.20
N GLN A 27 -18.29 -16.26 5.02
CA GLN A 27 -16.86 -16.01 5.13
C GLN A 27 -16.33 -15.11 4.00
N ARG A 28 -16.92 -15.22 2.80
CA ARG A 28 -16.58 -14.34 1.66
C ARG A 28 -17.07 -12.91 1.90
N VAL A 29 -18.30 -12.75 2.38
CA VAL A 29 -18.89 -11.44 2.73
C VAL A 29 -18.04 -10.75 3.82
N GLU A 30 -17.62 -11.49 4.85
CA GLU A 30 -16.76 -10.92 5.89
C GLU A 30 -15.38 -10.50 5.35
N ARG A 31 -14.75 -11.31 4.51
CA ARG A 31 -13.51 -10.93 3.81
C ARG A 31 -13.70 -9.72 2.91
N THR A 32 -14.82 -9.65 2.21
CA THR A 32 -15.21 -8.48 1.41
C THR A 32 -15.35 -7.23 2.28
N ARG A 33 -15.99 -7.33 3.46
CA ARG A 33 -16.09 -6.23 4.42
C ARG A 33 -14.72 -5.74 4.90
N LEU A 34 -13.84 -6.66 5.26
CA LEU A 34 -12.47 -6.32 5.69
C LEU A 34 -11.67 -5.63 4.58
N ALA A 35 -11.82 -6.10 3.34
CA ALA A 35 -11.20 -5.46 2.19
C ALA A 35 -11.81 -4.06 1.91
N ALA A 36 -13.13 -3.95 1.98
CA ALA A 36 -13.87 -2.73 1.75
C ALA A 36 -13.57 -1.62 2.78
N GLN A 37 -13.27 -1.99 4.04
CA GLN A 37 -12.83 -1.03 5.06
C GLN A 37 -11.53 -0.30 4.72
N LYS A 38 -10.69 -0.91 3.86
CA LYS A 38 -9.40 -0.37 3.44
C LYS A 38 -9.47 0.39 2.12
N ALA A 39 -10.67 0.48 1.51
CA ALA A 39 -10.84 1.14 0.24
C ALA A 39 -10.83 2.66 0.41
N ASP A 40 -10.05 3.34 -0.42
CA ASP A 40 -10.04 4.81 -0.52
C ASP A 40 -11.20 5.33 -1.38
N LEU A 41 -11.73 4.48 -2.26
CA LEU A 41 -12.88 4.73 -3.13
C LEU A 41 -13.60 3.41 -3.41
N ALA A 42 -14.91 3.39 -3.28
CA ALA A 42 -15.75 2.26 -3.69
C ALA A 42 -16.43 2.54 -5.02
N ILE A 43 -16.49 1.53 -5.89
CA ILE A 43 -17.27 1.57 -7.13
C ILE A 43 -18.35 0.51 -7.02
N ILE A 44 -19.62 0.93 -7.02
CA ILE A 44 -20.76 0.01 -7.04
C ILE A 44 -21.30 -0.04 -8.46
N VAL A 45 -21.32 -1.25 -9.02
CA VAL A 45 -21.71 -1.49 -10.41
C VAL A 45 -23.09 -2.10 -10.46
N PHE A 46 -24.00 -1.41 -11.14
CA PHE A 46 -25.36 -1.85 -11.42
C PHE A 46 -25.47 -2.33 -12.87
N SER A 47 -26.36 -3.27 -13.16
CA SER A 47 -26.64 -3.70 -14.53
C SER A 47 -27.85 -2.93 -15.08
N ALA A 48 -27.71 -2.30 -16.25
CA ALA A 48 -28.84 -1.69 -16.95
C ALA A 48 -29.89 -2.73 -17.39
N CYS A 49 -29.45 -3.99 -17.55
CA CYS A 49 -30.31 -5.13 -17.89
C CYS A 49 -30.35 -6.09 -16.70
N PRO A 50 -31.25 -5.87 -15.72
CA PRO A 50 -31.41 -6.80 -14.61
C PRO A 50 -32.00 -8.12 -15.13
N VAL A 51 -31.59 -9.23 -14.55
CA VAL A 51 -32.29 -10.49 -14.72
C VAL A 51 -33.65 -10.33 -14.06
N CYS A 52 -34.72 -10.87 -14.68
CA CYS A 52 -36.07 -10.70 -14.16
C CYS A 52 -36.18 -11.10 -12.68
N GLY A 53 -36.53 -10.13 -11.84
CA GLY A 53 -36.70 -10.33 -10.39
C GLY A 53 -35.52 -9.86 -9.49
N GLU A 54 -34.42 -9.44 -10.05
CA GLU A 54 -33.34 -8.86 -9.24
C GLU A 54 -33.75 -7.47 -8.69
N SER A 55 -33.58 -7.30 -7.37
CA SER A 55 -33.68 -6.01 -6.70
C SER A 55 -32.28 -5.46 -6.49
N TYR A 56 -32.10 -4.14 -6.50
CA TYR A 56 -30.81 -3.49 -6.21
C TYR A 56 -30.62 -3.19 -4.71
N GLU A 57 -31.32 -3.96 -3.86
CA GLU A 57 -31.31 -3.71 -2.40
C GLU A 57 -29.94 -3.96 -1.77
N GLU A 58 -29.23 -4.99 -2.25
CA GLU A 58 -27.89 -5.32 -1.71
C GLU A 58 -26.87 -4.24 -2.07
N GLU A 59 -26.85 -3.78 -3.31
CA GLU A 59 -25.97 -2.70 -3.75
C GLU A 59 -26.27 -1.40 -2.98
N LEU A 60 -27.55 -1.11 -2.69
CA LEU A 60 -27.95 0.04 -1.90
C LEU A 60 -27.60 -0.11 -0.41
N LYS A 61 -27.59 -1.32 0.15
CA LYS A 61 -27.07 -1.59 1.50
C LYS A 61 -25.57 -1.29 1.55
N TRP A 62 -24.80 -1.75 0.57
CA TRP A 62 -23.37 -1.44 0.48
C TRP A 62 -23.10 0.04 0.28
N TYR A 63 -23.90 0.72 -0.53
CA TYR A 63 -23.80 2.18 -0.67
C TYR A 63 -23.96 2.86 0.70
N THR A 64 -24.98 2.49 1.46
CA THR A 64 -25.22 3.04 2.80
C THR A 64 -24.05 2.73 3.73
N TRP A 65 -23.56 1.50 3.71
CA TRP A 65 -22.44 1.05 4.52
C TRP A 65 -21.14 1.83 4.27
N PHE A 66 -20.82 2.14 3.00
CA PHE A 66 -19.66 2.96 2.64
C PHE A 66 -19.84 4.41 3.07
N LYS A 67 -21.05 4.97 2.90
CA LYS A 67 -21.37 6.36 3.26
C LYS A 67 -21.24 6.58 4.77
N GLU A 68 -21.71 5.65 5.60
CA GLU A 68 -21.58 5.70 7.06
C GLU A 68 -20.11 5.76 7.49
N ARG A 69 -19.21 5.13 6.72
CA ARG A 69 -17.76 5.11 6.96
C ARG A 69 -17.00 6.22 6.28
N LYS A 70 -17.72 7.15 5.65
CA LYS A 70 -17.14 8.28 4.91
C LYS A 70 -16.20 7.85 3.77
N ILE A 71 -16.38 6.65 3.25
CA ILE A 71 -15.67 6.18 2.06
C ILE A 71 -16.39 6.75 0.84
N PRO A 72 -15.70 7.46 -0.07
CA PRO A 72 -16.30 7.95 -1.30
C PRO A 72 -16.86 6.79 -2.15
N VAL A 73 -18.04 6.98 -2.72
CA VAL A 73 -18.69 5.97 -3.56
C VAL A 73 -18.93 6.53 -4.96
N LEU A 74 -18.63 5.73 -5.98
CA LEU A 74 -18.98 5.99 -7.36
C LEU A 74 -20.02 4.96 -7.82
N LEU A 75 -21.16 5.45 -8.29
CA LEU A 75 -22.22 4.60 -8.84
C LEU A 75 -22.03 4.47 -10.35
N VAL A 76 -22.00 3.25 -10.86
CA VAL A 76 -21.79 2.94 -12.28
C VAL A 76 -22.90 2.03 -12.76
N ILE A 77 -23.56 2.38 -13.87
CA ILE A 77 -24.54 1.54 -14.55
C ILE A 77 -23.88 0.97 -15.80
N ASN A 78 -23.63 -0.33 -15.80
CA ASN A 78 -23.00 -1.06 -16.90
C ASN A 78 -24.05 -1.68 -17.85
N LYS A 79 -23.60 -2.19 -18.97
CA LYS A 79 -24.41 -2.82 -20.06
C LYS A 79 -25.36 -1.82 -20.75
N ALA A 80 -24.95 -0.57 -20.87
CA ALA A 80 -25.73 0.44 -21.62
C ALA A 80 -25.80 0.15 -23.13
N ASP A 81 -25.04 -0.79 -23.63
CA ASP A 81 -25.12 -1.32 -24.99
C ASP A 81 -26.28 -2.30 -25.19
N VAL A 82 -26.83 -2.85 -24.12
CA VAL A 82 -27.90 -3.87 -24.15
C VAL A 82 -29.26 -3.28 -23.78
N ALA A 83 -29.32 -2.32 -22.86
CA ALA A 83 -30.56 -1.77 -22.33
C ALA A 83 -30.46 -0.28 -22.04
N ASP A 84 -31.61 0.41 -22.05
CA ASP A 84 -31.67 1.83 -21.66
C ASP A 84 -31.41 1.99 -20.15
N ALA A 85 -30.36 2.73 -19.83
CA ALA A 85 -29.95 2.99 -18.45
C ALA A 85 -30.73 4.15 -17.77
N ALA A 86 -31.52 4.92 -18.50
CA ALA A 86 -32.17 6.11 -17.98
C ALA A 86 -33.16 5.83 -16.82
N PRO A 87 -34.00 4.79 -16.86
CA PRO A 87 -34.89 4.46 -15.73
C PRO A 87 -34.12 4.16 -14.45
N LEU A 88 -33.06 3.33 -14.55
CA LEU A 88 -32.23 2.97 -13.41
C LEU A 88 -31.44 4.19 -12.87
N LYS A 89 -30.94 5.04 -13.75
CA LYS A 89 -30.25 6.27 -13.36
C LYS A 89 -31.16 7.18 -12.53
N ASN A 90 -32.41 7.35 -12.95
CA ASN A 90 -33.38 8.15 -12.21
C ASN A 90 -33.73 7.53 -10.86
N TYR A 91 -33.91 6.20 -10.80
CA TYR A 91 -34.13 5.46 -9.56
C TYR A 91 -32.98 5.63 -8.57
N LEU A 92 -31.74 5.44 -9.02
CA LEU A 92 -30.55 5.60 -8.17
C LEU A 92 -30.41 7.04 -7.68
N LYS A 93 -30.67 8.04 -8.54
CA LYS A 93 -30.64 9.47 -8.14
C LYS A 93 -31.68 9.79 -7.08
N GLU A 94 -32.87 9.21 -7.17
CA GLU A 94 -33.91 9.38 -6.15
C GLU A 94 -33.49 8.78 -4.81
N LYS A 95 -32.93 7.57 -4.81
CA LYS A 95 -32.53 6.84 -3.60
C LYS A 95 -31.27 7.38 -2.94
N THR A 96 -30.25 7.73 -3.72
CA THR A 96 -28.92 8.07 -3.20
C THR A 96 -28.58 9.56 -3.22
N LYS A 97 -29.38 10.36 -3.98
CA LYS A 97 -29.11 11.79 -4.29
C LYS A 97 -27.82 12.00 -5.10
N GLU A 98 -27.21 10.92 -5.62
CA GLU A 98 -26.00 11.00 -6.44
C GLU A 98 -26.29 10.62 -7.89
N ASP A 99 -25.49 11.15 -8.82
CA ASP A 99 -25.58 10.83 -10.24
C ASP A 99 -24.75 9.58 -10.53
N ALA A 100 -25.37 8.56 -11.10
CA ALA A 100 -24.68 7.36 -11.59
C ALA A 100 -24.09 7.60 -13.00
N LEU A 101 -22.90 7.07 -13.24
CA LEU A 101 -22.27 7.05 -14.56
C LEU A 101 -22.77 5.87 -15.38
N VAL A 102 -23.06 6.13 -16.65
CA VAL A 102 -23.56 5.10 -17.57
C VAL A 102 -22.40 4.65 -18.46
N VAL A 103 -22.15 3.33 -18.51
CA VAL A 103 -21.04 2.74 -19.25
C VAL A 103 -21.43 1.46 -19.97
N SER A 104 -20.62 1.09 -20.93
CA SER A 104 -20.56 -0.27 -21.47
C SER A 104 -19.12 -0.78 -21.39
N ALA A 105 -18.88 -1.75 -20.53
CA ALA A 105 -17.59 -2.40 -20.46
C ALA A 105 -17.24 -3.18 -21.75
N LEU A 106 -18.26 -3.62 -22.50
CA LEU A 106 -18.06 -4.33 -23.77
C LEU A 106 -17.52 -3.40 -24.86
N THR A 107 -18.08 -2.19 -24.99
CA THR A 107 -17.73 -1.24 -26.05
C THR A 107 -16.70 -0.22 -25.60
N GLY A 108 -16.45 -0.07 -24.30
CA GLY A 108 -15.62 0.96 -23.71
C GLY A 108 -16.32 2.31 -23.56
N ALA A 109 -17.59 2.44 -23.97
CA ALA A 109 -18.33 3.69 -23.89
C ALA A 109 -18.49 4.14 -22.42
N GLY A 110 -18.22 5.42 -22.13
CA GLY A 110 -18.34 6.01 -20.79
C GLY A 110 -17.19 5.70 -19.80
N MET A 111 -16.23 4.84 -20.17
CA MET A 111 -15.14 4.46 -19.27
C MET A 111 -14.20 5.63 -18.92
N GLU A 112 -14.05 6.59 -19.84
CA GLU A 112 -13.26 7.80 -19.55
C GLU A 112 -13.91 8.66 -18.46
N ASN A 113 -15.25 8.77 -18.48
CA ASN A 113 -15.99 9.50 -17.44
C ASN A 113 -15.82 8.82 -16.07
N VAL A 114 -15.67 7.50 -16.02
CA VAL A 114 -15.38 6.76 -14.78
C VAL A 114 -14.00 7.14 -14.25
N ARG A 115 -12.97 7.17 -15.11
CA ARG A 115 -11.60 7.56 -14.72
C ARG A 115 -11.54 8.98 -14.18
N GLU A 116 -12.20 9.93 -14.87
CA GLU A 116 -12.28 11.31 -14.39
C GLU A 116 -13.02 11.41 -13.06
N ALA A 117 -14.14 10.70 -12.91
CA ALA A 117 -14.90 10.72 -11.67
C ALA A 117 -14.14 10.07 -10.50
N MET A 118 -13.38 9.01 -10.75
CA MET A 118 -12.45 8.44 -9.78
C MET A 118 -11.43 9.49 -9.31
N SER A 119 -10.76 10.16 -10.26
CA SER A 119 -9.76 11.19 -9.95
C SER A 119 -10.32 12.35 -9.11
N ARG A 120 -11.58 12.75 -9.35
CA ARG A 120 -12.22 13.84 -8.59
C ARG A 120 -12.72 13.44 -7.21
N ARG A 121 -12.97 12.14 -6.97
CA ARG A 121 -13.54 11.63 -5.71
C ARG A 121 -12.50 11.05 -4.75
N VAL A 122 -11.29 10.83 -5.23
CA VAL A 122 -10.18 10.47 -4.36
C VAL A 122 -9.88 11.65 -3.43
N PRO A 123 -9.69 11.44 -2.11
CA PRO A 123 -9.40 12.51 -1.18
C PRO A 123 -8.23 13.39 -1.65
N GLU A 124 -8.32 14.71 -1.43
CA GLU A 124 -7.26 15.67 -1.83
C GLU A 124 -5.88 15.32 -1.27
N ASN A 125 -5.85 14.61 -0.14
CA ASN A 125 -4.60 14.13 0.48
C ASN A 125 -4.07 12.81 -0.14
N PHE A 126 -4.79 12.23 -1.10
CA PHE A 126 -4.35 11.03 -1.79
C PHE A 126 -3.21 11.40 -2.75
N GLY A 127 -2.03 10.85 -2.50
CA GLY A 127 -0.84 11.14 -3.29
C GLY A 127 -0.06 12.42 -2.90
N ASN A 128 -0.55 13.24 -1.97
CA ASN A 128 0.15 14.44 -1.51
C ASN A 128 1.19 14.16 -0.40
N ARG A 129 1.25 12.94 0.12
CA ARG A 129 2.34 12.56 1.02
C ARG A 129 3.61 12.39 0.22
N LEU A 130 4.65 13.09 0.63
CA LEU A 130 5.97 12.96 0.03
C LEU A 130 6.75 11.84 0.74
N ILE A 131 7.41 10.99 -0.03
CA ILE A 131 8.23 9.88 0.50
C ILE A 131 9.41 10.43 1.29
N THR A 132 10.08 11.44 0.71
CA THR A 132 11.23 12.08 1.34
C THR A 132 10.85 13.28 2.21
N GLY A 133 9.55 13.65 2.28
CA GLY A 133 9.08 14.78 3.08
C GLY A 133 9.92 16.05 2.85
N ASP A 134 10.34 16.69 3.93
CA ASP A 134 11.16 17.90 3.92
C ASP A 134 12.67 17.61 4.04
N LEU A 135 13.11 16.36 3.92
CA LEU A 135 14.53 15.99 4.03
C LEU A 135 15.38 16.59 2.91
N VAL A 136 14.80 16.80 1.75
CA VAL A 136 15.46 17.36 0.58
C VAL A 136 14.53 18.31 -0.19
N THR A 137 15.18 19.29 -0.84
CA THR A 137 14.55 20.33 -1.66
C THR A 137 15.19 20.39 -3.03
N GLU A 138 14.70 21.27 -3.91
CA GLU A 138 15.27 21.54 -5.24
C GLU A 138 16.78 21.77 -5.15
N GLU A 139 17.53 21.25 -6.13
CA GLU A 139 19.01 21.31 -6.25
C GLU A 139 19.80 20.48 -5.23
N ASP A 140 19.19 19.89 -4.22
CA ASP A 140 19.91 19.01 -3.31
C ASP A 140 20.46 17.77 -4.00
N LEU A 141 21.69 17.38 -3.65
CA LEU A 141 22.31 16.15 -4.13
C LEU A 141 21.90 14.98 -3.26
N VAL A 142 21.29 13.96 -3.88
CA VAL A 142 20.86 12.72 -3.21
C VAL A 142 21.58 11.52 -3.82
N LEU A 143 22.14 10.67 -2.96
CA LEU A 143 22.78 9.42 -3.38
C LEU A 143 21.92 8.22 -3.00
N LEU A 144 21.48 7.43 -3.99
CA LEU A 144 20.76 6.19 -3.79
C LEU A 144 21.76 5.01 -3.86
N VAL A 145 21.87 4.24 -2.78
CA VAL A 145 22.74 3.06 -2.72
C VAL A 145 21.84 1.82 -2.72
N MET A 146 21.78 1.15 -3.87
CA MET A 146 20.82 0.07 -4.12
C MET A 146 21.57 -1.23 -4.44
N PRO A 147 21.63 -2.20 -3.52
CA PRO A 147 22.15 -3.53 -3.83
C PRO A 147 21.28 -4.17 -4.93
N GLN A 148 21.88 -5.05 -5.71
CA GLN A 148 21.13 -5.85 -6.66
C GLN A 148 20.32 -6.90 -5.90
N ASP A 149 19.01 -6.74 -5.85
CA ASP A 149 18.11 -7.68 -5.20
C ASP A 149 17.82 -8.85 -6.14
N ILE A 150 18.12 -10.07 -5.68
CA ILE A 150 17.83 -11.32 -6.41
C ILE A 150 16.32 -11.51 -6.60
N GLN A 151 15.51 -10.91 -5.72
CA GLN A 151 14.04 -10.98 -5.77
C GLN A 151 13.42 -9.95 -6.74
N ALA A 152 14.18 -8.94 -7.13
CA ALA A 152 13.69 -7.97 -8.10
C ALA A 152 13.52 -8.64 -9.49
N PRO A 153 12.43 -8.36 -10.21
CA PRO A 153 12.31 -8.82 -11.57
C PRO A 153 13.49 -8.36 -12.41
N LYS A 154 14.10 -9.28 -13.19
CA LYS A 154 15.28 -8.99 -14.00
C LYS A 154 15.09 -7.74 -14.84
N GLY A 155 16.02 -6.79 -14.72
CA GLY A 155 16.00 -5.53 -15.46
C GLY A 155 15.06 -4.46 -14.88
N ARG A 156 14.56 -4.62 -13.64
CA ARG A 156 13.70 -3.63 -12.97
C ARG A 156 14.23 -3.32 -11.57
N LEU A 157 13.98 -2.11 -11.13
CA LEU A 157 14.09 -1.70 -9.73
C LEU A 157 12.83 -2.14 -8.97
N ILE A 158 12.93 -2.34 -7.67
CA ILE A 158 11.77 -2.56 -6.81
C ILE A 158 10.95 -1.27 -6.66
N LEU A 159 9.67 -1.41 -6.35
CA LEU A 159 8.72 -0.29 -6.33
C LEU A 159 9.17 0.88 -5.43
N PRO A 160 9.66 0.68 -4.19
CA PRO A 160 10.16 1.76 -3.35
C PRO A 160 11.28 2.57 -3.99
N GLN A 161 12.22 1.90 -4.66
CA GLN A 161 13.34 2.56 -5.34
C GLN A 161 12.84 3.42 -6.50
N VAL A 162 11.93 2.90 -7.33
CA VAL A 162 11.34 3.63 -8.45
C VAL A 162 10.55 4.85 -7.99
N GLN A 163 9.69 4.69 -6.99
CA GLN A 163 8.86 5.78 -6.49
C GLN A 163 9.70 6.88 -5.83
N THR A 164 10.70 6.52 -5.03
CA THR A 164 11.60 7.49 -4.42
C THR A 164 12.40 8.26 -5.48
N LEU A 165 12.97 7.56 -6.45
CA LEU A 165 13.70 8.19 -7.55
C LEU A 165 12.79 9.16 -8.32
N ARG A 166 11.56 8.75 -8.63
CA ARG A 166 10.60 9.60 -9.34
C ARG A 166 10.27 10.86 -8.53
N GLU A 167 9.99 10.74 -7.24
CA GLU A 167 9.70 11.90 -6.40
C GLU A 167 10.88 12.87 -6.32
N LEU A 168 12.10 12.36 -6.19
CA LEU A 168 13.31 13.19 -6.16
C LEU A 168 13.48 13.98 -7.47
N LEU A 169 13.18 13.37 -8.62
CA LEU A 169 13.20 14.06 -9.91
C LEU A 169 12.08 15.09 -10.02
N ASP A 170 10.88 14.79 -9.51
CA ASP A 170 9.77 15.75 -9.49
C ASP A 170 10.10 16.95 -8.57
N LYS A 171 10.88 16.74 -7.50
CA LYS A 171 11.46 17.81 -6.65
C LYS A 171 12.65 18.53 -7.26
N LYS A 172 13.09 18.13 -8.47
CA LYS A 172 14.27 18.66 -9.16
C LYS A 172 15.58 18.48 -8.37
N CYS A 173 15.68 17.42 -7.59
CA CYS A 173 16.94 17.06 -6.94
C CYS A 173 17.92 16.49 -7.96
N MET A 174 19.21 16.65 -7.69
CA MET A 174 20.26 15.93 -8.38
C MET A 174 20.39 14.54 -7.80
N VAL A 175 20.19 13.48 -8.58
CA VAL A 175 20.18 12.11 -8.08
C VAL A 175 21.27 11.27 -8.71
N MET A 176 22.12 10.68 -7.87
CA MET A 176 23.07 9.66 -8.29
C MET A 176 22.61 8.31 -7.72
N SER A 177 22.66 7.27 -8.55
CA SER A 177 22.30 5.90 -8.14
C SER A 177 23.49 4.97 -8.35
N VAL A 178 23.82 4.18 -7.32
CA VAL A 178 24.95 3.25 -7.37
C VAL A 178 24.62 1.94 -6.67
N THR A 179 25.35 0.90 -7.03
CA THR A 179 25.39 -0.35 -6.24
C THR A 179 26.29 -0.21 -5.03
N THR A 180 26.16 -1.09 -4.05
CA THR A 180 26.91 -1.03 -2.79
C THR A 180 28.42 -0.98 -2.97
N ASP A 181 28.97 -1.75 -3.93
CA ASP A 181 30.39 -1.77 -4.27
C ASP A 181 30.92 -0.48 -4.91
N LYS A 182 30.03 0.38 -5.40
CA LYS A 182 30.34 1.66 -6.03
C LYS A 182 30.15 2.87 -5.11
N LEU A 183 29.77 2.66 -3.84
CA LEU A 183 29.59 3.77 -2.88
C LEU A 183 30.82 4.66 -2.78
N LEU A 184 31.97 4.09 -2.42
CA LEU A 184 33.21 4.88 -2.25
C LEU A 184 33.69 5.54 -3.55
N PRO A 185 33.73 4.83 -4.69
CA PRO A 185 34.03 5.49 -5.96
C PRO A 185 33.11 6.64 -6.28
N ALA A 186 31.80 6.49 -6.03
CA ALA A 186 30.83 7.56 -6.28
C ALA A 186 31.08 8.78 -5.40
N LEU A 187 31.28 8.58 -4.08
CA LEU A 187 31.59 9.68 -3.16
C LEU A 187 32.87 10.43 -3.56
N ASN A 188 33.89 9.73 -4.04
CA ASN A 188 35.15 10.34 -4.50
C ASN A 188 35.00 11.12 -5.81
N MET A 189 33.95 10.87 -6.61
CA MET A 189 33.68 11.61 -7.84
C MET A 189 32.91 12.91 -7.60
N LEU A 190 32.27 13.04 -6.45
CA LEU A 190 31.46 14.20 -6.12
C LEU A 190 32.33 15.37 -5.63
N GLN A 191 32.01 16.57 -6.07
CA GLN A 191 32.65 17.79 -5.59
C GLN A 191 32.17 18.21 -4.20
N GLN A 192 30.98 17.78 -3.83
CA GLN A 192 30.36 18.04 -2.52
C GLN A 192 29.68 16.77 -2.00
N ALA A 193 29.60 16.67 -0.68
CA ALA A 193 28.91 15.55 -0.06
C ALA A 193 27.42 15.56 -0.39
N PRO A 194 26.78 14.41 -0.61
CA PRO A 194 25.34 14.32 -0.76
C PRO A 194 24.66 14.84 0.51
N LYS A 195 23.58 15.62 0.36
CA LYS A 195 22.76 16.04 1.49
C LYS A 195 22.08 14.84 2.16
N LEU A 196 21.58 13.92 1.34
CA LEU A 196 20.90 12.71 1.79
C LEU A 196 21.42 11.49 1.05
N ILE A 197 21.67 10.42 1.80
CA ILE A 197 21.95 9.09 1.27
C ILE A 197 20.77 8.19 1.64
N ILE A 198 20.20 7.51 0.66
CA ILE A 198 19.08 6.56 0.84
C ILE A 198 19.57 5.18 0.43
N THR A 199 19.39 4.19 1.28
CA THR A 199 19.88 2.82 1.02
C THR A 199 18.88 1.76 1.43
N ASP A 200 19.10 0.52 1.01
CA ASP A 200 18.36 -0.62 1.53
C ASP A 200 18.85 -1.00 2.92
N SER A 201 17.93 -1.47 3.78
CA SER A 201 18.24 -1.85 5.16
C SER A 201 19.33 -2.92 5.27
N GLN A 202 19.47 -3.76 4.24
CA GLN A 202 20.48 -4.85 4.21
C GLN A 202 21.92 -4.35 4.24
N VAL A 203 22.18 -3.14 3.71
CA VAL A 203 23.51 -2.57 3.58
C VAL A 203 23.66 -1.27 4.38
N PHE A 204 22.70 -1.00 5.27
CA PHE A 204 22.66 0.25 6.05
C PHE A 204 23.93 0.46 6.87
N ASP A 205 24.40 -0.56 7.60
CA ASP A 205 25.59 -0.48 8.43
C ASP A 205 26.85 -0.16 7.60
N TYR A 206 27.00 -0.78 6.44
CA TYR A 206 28.12 -0.49 5.54
C TYR A 206 28.09 0.96 5.05
N VAL A 207 26.92 1.46 4.65
CA VAL A 207 26.76 2.83 4.20
C VAL A 207 26.98 3.81 5.35
N TYR A 208 26.50 3.52 6.56
CA TYR A 208 26.68 4.32 7.75
C TYR A 208 28.17 4.52 8.10
N GLN A 209 28.95 3.45 8.02
CA GLN A 209 30.40 3.47 8.32
C GLN A 209 31.22 4.24 7.27
N ASN A 210 30.72 4.38 6.05
CA ASN A 210 31.46 4.92 4.91
C ASN A 210 30.91 6.26 4.40
N LYS A 211 29.79 6.75 4.93
CA LYS A 211 29.21 8.02 4.49
C LYS A 211 30.00 9.23 5.01
N PRO A 212 29.99 10.37 4.30
CA PRO A 212 30.46 11.64 4.84
C PRO A 212 29.72 12.01 6.14
N ALA A 213 30.41 12.63 7.09
CA ALA A 213 29.83 13.01 8.39
C ALA A 213 28.62 13.94 8.23
N GLU A 214 28.69 14.88 7.32
CA GLU A 214 27.67 15.88 7.00
C GLU A 214 26.45 15.33 6.26
N SER A 215 26.56 14.17 5.63
CA SER A 215 25.44 13.56 4.90
C SER A 215 24.44 12.93 5.88
N MET A 216 23.16 13.23 5.70
CA MET A 216 22.08 12.48 6.34
C MET A 216 21.99 11.08 5.73
N LEU A 217 21.54 10.11 6.51
CA LEU A 217 21.33 8.74 6.05
C LEU A 217 19.95 8.24 6.47
N THR A 218 19.26 7.62 5.56
CA THR A 218 18.00 6.89 5.81
C THR A 218 17.91 5.64 4.93
N SER A 219 16.86 4.85 5.13
CA SER A 219 16.58 3.70 4.27
C SER A 219 15.24 3.84 3.56
N PHE A 220 15.10 3.15 2.43
CA PHE A 220 13.80 3.07 1.73
C PHE A 220 12.70 2.56 2.67
N SER A 221 13.01 1.58 3.54
CA SER A 221 12.04 1.03 4.50
C SER A 221 11.53 2.09 5.49
N VAL A 222 12.43 2.94 6.03
CA VAL A 222 12.05 4.01 6.96
C VAL A 222 11.22 5.09 6.25
N LEU A 223 11.64 5.50 5.05
CA LEU A 223 10.87 6.45 4.24
C LEU A 223 9.46 5.94 3.95
N PHE A 224 9.34 4.68 3.57
CA PHE A 224 8.03 4.09 3.28
C PHE A 224 7.18 3.82 4.53
N ALA A 225 7.80 3.56 5.68
CA ALA A 225 7.10 3.51 6.95
C ALA A 225 6.48 4.89 7.29
N ALA A 226 7.23 5.98 7.06
CA ALA A 226 6.72 7.34 7.23
C ALA A 226 5.64 7.68 6.21
N TYR A 227 5.85 7.31 4.94
CA TYR A 227 4.93 7.58 3.83
C TYR A 227 3.58 6.87 3.99
N LYS A 228 3.58 5.60 4.40
CA LYS A 228 2.39 4.74 4.49
C LYS A 228 1.75 4.71 5.88
N GLY A 229 2.45 5.15 6.92
CA GLY A 229 1.99 5.02 8.30
C GLY A 229 2.31 6.23 9.18
N ASP A 230 2.46 5.97 10.46
CA ASP A 230 2.79 6.95 11.50
C ASP A 230 4.19 6.66 12.05
N LEU A 231 5.21 7.36 11.55
CA LEU A 231 6.59 7.16 11.96
C LEU A 231 6.82 7.42 13.46
N PRO A 232 6.30 8.49 14.08
CA PRO A 232 6.38 8.69 15.52
C PRO A 232 5.85 7.51 16.33
N TYR A 233 4.70 6.98 15.96
CA TYR A 233 4.13 5.78 16.58
C TYR A 233 5.03 4.56 16.43
N TYR A 234 5.58 4.32 15.24
CA TYR A 234 6.51 3.21 15.02
C TYR A 234 7.81 3.36 15.78
N MET A 235 8.32 4.59 15.93
CA MET A 235 9.52 4.86 16.72
C MET A 235 9.29 4.59 18.21
N GLU A 236 8.14 4.94 18.74
CA GLU A 236 7.77 4.62 20.12
C GLU A 236 7.61 3.11 20.32
N GLY A 237 6.91 2.44 19.40
CA GLY A 237 6.77 0.98 19.39
C GLY A 237 8.12 0.26 19.31
N ALA A 238 9.07 0.76 18.52
CA ALA A 238 10.41 0.19 18.41
C ALA A 238 11.18 0.19 19.73
N ARG A 239 10.94 1.17 20.60
CA ARG A 239 11.54 1.20 21.96
C ARG A 239 11.05 0.06 22.84
N GLN A 240 9.85 -0.44 22.59
CA GLN A 240 9.29 -1.57 23.34
C GLN A 240 10.02 -2.89 23.07
N ILE A 241 10.81 -2.97 21.99
CA ILE A 241 11.66 -4.14 21.74
C ILE A 241 12.60 -4.39 22.92
N ASP A 242 13.10 -3.33 23.56
CA ASP A 242 14.04 -3.45 24.68
C ASP A 242 13.37 -3.98 25.97
N ALA A 243 12.04 -3.92 26.06
CA ALA A 243 11.27 -4.45 27.18
C ALA A 243 10.93 -5.95 27.04
N LEU A 244 11.17 -6.56 25.87
CA LEU A 244 10.91 -7.97 25.66
C LEU A 244 11.82 -8.86 26.50
N ASN A 245 11.31 -10.05 26.81
CA ASN A 245 12.03 -11.10 27.53
C ASN A 245 11.65 -12.50 26.98
N GLU A 246 12.22 -13.55 27.52
CA GLU A 246 12.02 -14.91 27.04
C GLU A 246 10.56 -15.43 27.12
N ASN A 247 9.72 -14.80 27.93
CA ASN A 247 8.31 -15.17 28.11
C ASN A 247 7.37 -14.30 27.29
N SER A 248 7.89 -13.30 26.59
CA SER A 248 7.10 -12.39 25.77
C SER A 248 6.50 -13.08 24.55
N HIS A 249 5.42 -12.50 24.02
CA HIS A 249 4.69 -12.98 22.86
C HIS A 249 4.67 -11.92 21.77
N VAL A 250 5.24 -12.21 20.62
CA VAL A 250 5.39 -11.28 19.50
C VAL A 250 4.58 -11.75 18.31
N LEU A 251 3.83 -10.85 17.70
CA LEU A 251 3.15 -11.06 16.42
C LEU A 251 3.95 -10.43 15.29
N ILE A 252 4.26 -11.20 14.26
CA ILE A 252 4.82 -10.68 13.01
C ILE A 252 3.72 -10.68 11.95
N ALA A 253 3.31 -9.47 11.54
CA ALA A 253 2.27 -9.25 10.53
C ALA A 253 2.91 -8.94 9.18
N GLU A 254 2.70 -9.81 8.19
CA GLU A 254 3.26 -9.69 6.86
C GLU A 254 2.26 -9.09 5.88
N CYS A 255 2.71 -8.15 5.07
CA CYS A 255 1.95 -7.59 3.94
C CYS A 255 2.47 -8.06 2.58
N CYS A 256 3.49 -8.91 2.56
CA CYS A 256 4.12 -9.41 1.34
C CYS A 256 3.22 -10.40 0.60
N THR A 257 3.21 -10.31 -0.73
CA THR A 257 2.47 -11.22 -1.62
C THR A 257 3.37 -12.23 -2.34
N HIS A 258 4.68 -12.18 -2.12
CA HIS A 258 5.64 -13.09 -2.73
C HIS A 258 5.77 -14.39 -1.94
N ALA A 259 6.16 -15.47 -2.62
CA ALA A 259 6.45 -16.74 -1.95
C ALA A 259 7.68 -16.58 -1.05
N PRO A 260 7.63 -16.99 0.23
CA PRO A 260 8.74 -16.85 1.15
C PRO A 260 9.95 -17.68 0.68
N LEU A 261 11.10 -17.03 0.64
CA LEU A 261 12.39 -17.70 0.37
C LEU A 261 13.06 -18.16 1.68
N SER A 262 14.09 -18.99 1.55
CA SER A 262 14.87 -19.51 2.69
C SER A 262 15.50 -18.41 3.56
N GLU A 263 15.63 -17.19 3.06
CA GLU A 263 16.18 -16.01 3.75
C GLU A 263 15.16 -14.90 3.97
N ASP A 264 13.89 -15.26 4.07
CA ASP A 264 12.80 -14.30 4.31
C ASP A 264 13.04 -13.47 5.57
N ILE A 265 12.80 -12.13 5.47
CA ILE A 265 13.06 -11.22 6.57
C ILE A 265 12.07 -11.46 7.72
N GLY A 266 10.78 -11.50 7.42
CA GLY A 266 9.72 -11.64 8.41
C GLY A 266 9.70 -13.01 9.07
N ARG A 267 9.86 -14.08 8.27
CA ARG A 267 9.73 -15.46 8.75
C ARG A 267 11.00 -16.08 9.29
N VAL A 268 12.17 -15.58 8.88
CA VAL A 268 13.46 -16.20 9.23
C VAL A 268 14.38 -15.23 9.97
N LYS A 269 14.66 -14.06 9.39
CA LYS A 269 15.69 -13.17 9.95
C LYS A 269 15.24 -12.49 11.26
N ILE A 270 14.03 -11.90 11.28
CA ILE A 270 13.50 -11.24 12.48
C ILE A 270 13.34 -12.24 13.63
N PRO A 271 12.70 -13.41 13.48
CA PRO A 271 12.62 -14.40 14.54
C PRO A 271 13.96 -14.85 15.08
N ARG A 272 14.94 -15.09 14.20
CA ARG A 272 16.30 -15.46 14.60
C ARG A 272 16.97 -14.37 15.43
N MET A 273 16.84 -13.10 15.03
CA MET A 273 17.41 -11.98 15.76
C MET A 273 16.75 -11.79 17.13
N LEU A 274 15.44 -11.91 17.21
CA LEU A 274 14.70 -11.80 18.45
C LEU A 274 15.05 -12.93 19.43
N ARG A 275 15.05 -14.19 18.96
CA ARG A 275 15.44 -15.34 19.81
C ARG A 275 16.89 -15.27 20.27
N LYS A 276 17.78 -14.83 19.41
CA LYS A 276 19.21 -14.62 19.78
C LYS A 276 19.35 -13.59 20.91
N ARG A 277 18.49 -12.57 20.96
CA ARG A 277 18.58 -11.50 21.96
C ARG A 277 17.82 -11.81 23.24
N PHE A 278 16.64 -12.43 23.16
CA PHE A 278 15.72 -12.61 24.28
C PHE A 278 15.55 -14.04 24.74
N GLY A 279 16.05 -15.03 23.99
CA GLY A 279 15.96 -16.44 24.33
C GLY A 279 15.05 -17.27 23.42
N GLU A 280 15.27 -18.57 23.38
CA GLU A 280 14.55 -19.52 22.51
C GLU A 280 13.09 -19.74 22.91
N ARG A 281 12.69 -19.39 24.14
CA ARG A 281 11.31 -19.52 24.63
C ARG A 281 10.38 -18.41 24.12
N LEU A 282 10.93 -17.34 23.54
CA LEU A 282 10.15 -16.26 22.98
C LEU A 282 9.12 -16.79 21.98
N ARG A 283 7.85 -16.52 22.24
CA ARG A 283 6.74 -16.92 21.36
C ARG A 283 6.64 -15.95 20.20
N ILE A 284 6.57 -16.49 18.99
CA ILE A 284 6.45 -15.65 17.77
C ILE A 284 5.39 -16.28 16.89
N ASP A 285 4.33 -15.54 16.66
CA ASP A 285 3.28 -15.88 15.70
C ASP A 285 3.46 -15.09 14.41
N HIS A 286 3.01 -15.67 13.29
CA HIS A 286 3.04 -15.04 11.98
C HIS A 286 1.65 -15.02 11.39
N VAL A 287 1.27 -13.86 10.84
CA VAL A 287 0.02 -13.68 10.11
C VAL A 287 0.29 -12.94 8.80
N SER A 288 -0.53 -13.19 7.80
CA SER A 288 -0.37 -12.58 6.47
C SER A 288 -1.68 -11.96 5.99
N GLY A 289 -1.60 -10.76 5.44
CA GLY A 289 -2.73 -10.11 4.77
C GLY A 289 -3.96 -9.95 5.64
N THR A 290 -5.06 -10.60 5.27
CA THR A 290 -6.36 -10.52 5.97
C THR A 290 -6.46 -11.37 7.22
N ASP A 291 -5.47 -12.22 7.52
CA ASP A 291 -5.48 -13.10 8.68
C ASP A 291 -5.02 -12.37 9.96
N PHE A 292 -4.88 -11.05 9.91
CA PHE A 292 -4.55 -10.22 11.06
C PHE A 292 -5.65 -10.36 12.13
N PRO A 293 -5.29 -10.75 13.39
CA PRO A 293 -6.27 -11.02 14.42
C PRO A 293 -7.01 -9.74 14.86
N GLN A 294 -8.29 -9.88 15.18
CA GLN A 294 -9.08 -8.78 15.73
C GLN A 294 -8.76 -8.53 17.21
N ASP A 295 -8.43 -9.60 17.94
CA ASP A 295 -7.99 -9.53 19.32
C ASP A 295 -6.47 -9.56 19.37
N LEU A 296 -5.90 -8.52 19.97
CA LEU A 296 -4.47 -8.33 20.15
C LEU A 296 -4.06 -8.44 21.62
N GLU A 297 -5.02 -8.72 22.53
CA GLU A 297 -4.74 -8.96 23.94
C GLU A 297 -3.89 -10.23 24.06
N GLY A 298 -2.73 -10.13 24.62
CA GLY A 298 -1.79 -11.24 24.76
C GLY A 298 -0.55 -11.17 23.88
N TYR A 299 -0.44 -10.16 23.02
CA TYR A 299 0.82 -9.83 22.35
C TYR A 299 1.51 -8.65 23.03
N ASP A 300 2.78 -8.82 23.39
CA ASP A 300 3.61 -7.76 23.96
C ASP A 300 4.14 -6.79 22.89
N LEU A 301 4.31 -7.29 21.66
CA LEU A 301 4.78 -6.49 20.53
C LEU A 301 4.20 -7.01 19.21
N ILE A 302 3.86 -6.08 18.33
CA ILE A 302 3.47 -6.38 16.94
C ILE A 302 4.52 -5.79 16.01
N ILE A 303 5.10 -6.61 15.17
CA ILE A 303 6.08 -6.20 14.16
C ILE A 303 5.43 -6.30 12.78
N GLN A 304 5.24 -5.15 12.13
CA GLN A 304 4.80 -5.13 10.73
C GLN A 304 5.99 -5.39 9.81
N CYS A 305 5.91 -6.44 9.00
CA CYS A 305 6.84 -6.74 7.94
C CYS A 305 6.16 -6.54 6.59
N GLY A 306 6.74 -5.70 5.75
CA GLY A 306 6.18 -5.38 4.45
C GLY A 306 5.87 -3.88 4.35
N ALA A 307 6.08 -3.35 3.24
CA ALA A 307 5.84 -2.03 2.70
C ALA A 307 6.72 -1.87 1.45
N CYS A 308 7.39 -2.95 1.12
CA CYS A 308 8.20 -3.03 -0.09
C CYS A 308 7.37 -3.40 -1.32
#